data_9b11b46d659cdffec17bf8bf9a2602d5
#
_entry.id   9b11b46d659cdffec17bf8bf9a2602d5
#
_cell.length_a   1.000
_cell.length_b   1.000
_cell.length_c   1.000
_cell.angle_alpha   90.00
_cell.angle_beta   90.00
_cell.angle_gamma   90.00
#
_symmetry.space_group_name_H-M   'P 1'
#
loop_
_entity.id
_entity.type
_entity.pdbx_description
1 polymer ?
#
loop_
_entity_poly.entity_id
_entity_poly.type
_entity_poly.pdbx_seq_one_letter_code
_entity_poly.pdbx_strand_id
1 'polypeptide(L)'
;MATRRAESLPQLLIGMLALAVAVVLGALFVSSAVKAVKRSRDTITVTGSAKRPITANLVTWNLSISSADGDPAAASRELVAKADKVRAFLKKAGLEAKEPPVATEETSEKQFGARVTIYQLTQDFDVTTKDIDKAEAAASKVSTLFAQGIAVSAQPLQYVSTQLGQARIEALKQATADAKRRAQTLVEGLGGHLGAARRADVGVFQITPRNSTDVSDYGINDTSSREKDVTAVVTVTFGLSS
;
A
#
# COMPACT_ATOMS: atom_id res chain seq x y z
N MET A 1 -41.08 -69.22 51.96
CA MET A 1 -40.86 -68.46 50.72
C MET A 1 -41.39 -67.07 50.91
N ALA A 2 -40.62 -66.12 51.31
CA ALA A 2 -40.91 -64.71 51.25
C ALA A 2 -39.77 -63.92 51.93
N THR A 3 -38.75 -63.40 51.21
CA THR A 3 -37.87 -62.34 51.65
C THR A 3 -36.95 -61.96 50.51
N ARG A 4 -37.43 -61.13 49.58
CA ARG A 4 -36.58 -60.38 48.63
C ARG A 4 -37.33 -59.18 48.05
N ARG A 5 -37.77 -58.24 48.87
CA ARG A 5 -38.37 -56.95 48.35
C ARG A 5 -37.99 -55.69 49.12
N ALA A 6 -37.02 -55.78 49.98
CA ALA A 6 -36.66 -54.57 50.80
C ALA A 6 -35.34 -53.89 50.39
N GLU A 7 -34.53 -54.46 49.49
CA GLU A 7 -33.22 -53.90 49.13
C GLU A 7 -33.17 -52.99 47.87
N SER A 8 -34.25 -52.91 47.10
CA SER A 8 -34.26 -52.11 45.85
C SER A 8 -34.61 -50.61 46.02
N LEU A 9 -35.29 -50.26 47.12
CA LEU A 9 -35.72 -48.90 47.39
C LEU A 9 -34.55 -47.90 47.62
N PRO A 10 -33.51 -48.25 48.39
CA PRO A 10 -32.36 -47.26 48.52
C PRO A 10 -31.56 -47.15 47.26
N GLN A 11 -31.41 -48.16 46.43
CA GLN A 11 -30.69 -48.08 45.14
C GLN A 11 -31.46 -47.23 44.11
N LEU A 12 -32.79 -47.30 44.10
CA LEU A 12 -33.65 -46.49 43.26
C LEU A 12 -33.55 -44.99 43.66
N LEU A 13 -33.53 -44.67 44.95
CA LEU A 13 -33.39 -43.34 45.47
C LEU A 13 -32.01 -42.73 45.16
N ILE A 14 -30.93 -43.53 45.28
CA ILE A 14 -29.57 -43.12 44.89
C ILE A 14 -29.48 -42.83 43.38
N GLY A 15 -30.10 -43.71 42.56
CA GLY A 15 -30.16 -43.52 41.11
C GLY A 15 -30.93 -42.26 40.71
N MET A 16 -32.06 -41.97 41.35
CA MET A 16 -32.83 -40.72 41.12
C MET A 16 -32.07 -39.49 41.58
N LEU A 17 -31.36 -39.55 42.71
CA LEU A 17 -30.54 -38.45 43.19
C LEU A 17 -29.38 -38.17 42.23
N ALA A 18 -28.69 -39.21 41.75
CA ALA A 18 -27.62 -39.08 40.76
C ALA A 18 -28.12 -38.49 39.45
N LEU A 19 -29.30 -38.88 38.97
CA LEU A 19 -29.93 -38.31 37.79
C LEU A 19 -30.31 -36.85 38.01
N ALA A 20 -30.87 -36.50 39.15
CA ALA A 20 -31.19 -35.10 39.49
C ALA A 20 -29.95 -34.20 39.51
N VAL A 21 -28.86 -34.69 40.12
CA VAL A 21 -27.56 -33.95 40.12
C VAL A 21 -27.02 -33.83 38.70
N ALA A 22 -27.07 -34.86 37.88
CA ALA A 22 -26.62 -34.80 36.48
C ALA A 22 -27.42 -33.78 35.66
N VAL A 23 -28.75 -33.73 35.86
CA VAL A 23 -29.62 -32.75 35.17
C VAL A 23 -29.30 -31.32 35.62
N VAL A 24 -29.08 -31.09 36.91
CA VAL A 24 -28.71 -29.76 37.45
C VAL A 24 -27.33 -29.32 36.90
N LEU A 25 -26.36 -30.22 36.92
CA LEU A 25 -25.03 -29.91 36.34
C LEU A 25 -25.13 -29.64 34.82
N GLY A 26 -25.90 -30.45 34.10
CA GLY A 26 -26.17 -30.22 32.67
C GLY A 26 -26.85 -28.86 32.39
N ALA A 27 -27.85 -28.52 33.20
CA ALA A 27 -28.53 -27.22 33.08
C ALA A 27 -27.60 -26.04 33.38
N LEU A 28 -26.67 -26.14 34.35
CA LEU A 28 -25.67 -25.14 34.65
C LEU A 28 -24.67 -24.99 33.48
N PHE A 29 -24.23 -26.09 32.87
CA PHE A 29 -23.36 -26.09 31.68
C PHE A 29 -24.05 -25.45 30.49
N VAL A 30 -25.29 -25.80 30.19
CA VAL A 30 -26.07 -25.20 29.10
C VAL A 30 -26.31 -23.71 29.37
N SER A 31 -26.67 -23.34 30.60
CA SER A 31 -26.84 -21.94 30.98
C SER A 31 -25.57 -21.10 30.76
N SER A 32 -24.41 -21.66 31.15
CA SER A 32 -23.13 -20.98 30.93
C SER A 32 -22.76 -20.82 29.45
N ALA A 33 -23.03 -21.86 28.62
CA ALA A 33 -22.83 -21.83 27.18
C ALA A 33 -23.74 -20.79 26.49
N VAL A 34 -25.04 -20.74 26.87
CA VAL A 34 -25.99 -19.76 26.34
C VAL A 34 -25.59 -18.34 26.73
N LYS A 35 -25.13 -18.10 27.96
CA LYS A 35 -24.59 -16.79 28.37
C LYS A 35 -23.32 -16.41 27.62
N ALA A 36 -22.45 -17.36 27.30
CA ALA A 36 -21.25 -17.12 26.51
C ALA A 36 -21.60 -16.73 25.06
N VAL A 37 -22.57 -17.43 24.46
CA VAL A 37 -23.06 -17.13 23.09
C VAL A 37 -23.76 -15.75 23.05
N LYS A 38 -24.55 -15.39 24.06
CA LYS A 38 -25.22 -14.10 24.15
C LYS A 38 -24.19 -12.95 24.24
N ARG A 39 -23.18 -13.09 25.11
CA ARG A 39 -22.08 -12.11 25.25
C ARG A 39 -21.24 -11.96 23.98
N SER A 40 -21.13 -12.96 23.13
CA SER A 40 -20.40 -12.87 21.87
C SER A 40 -21.13 -12.06 20.80
N ARG A 41 -22.42 -11.78 20.96
CA ARG A 41 -23.26 -11.00 20.03
C ARG A 41 -23.32 -9.50 20.40
N ASP A 42 -22.99 -9.14 21.62
CA ASP A 42 -22.99 -7.75 22.05
C ASP A 42 -21.67 -7.09 21.59
N THR A 43 -21.68 -6.56 20.37
CA THR A 43 -20.51 -5.96 19.75
C THR A 43 -20.83 -4.64 19.09
N ILE A 44 -19.83 -3.77 19.00
CA ILE A 44 -19.89 -2.53 18.22
C ILE A 44 -18.77 -2.57 17.16
N THR A 45 -19.09 -2.21 15.94
CA THR A 45 -18.10 -2.08 14.86
C THR A 45 -17.92 -0.62 14.50
N VAL A 46 -16.69 -0.16 14.52
CA VAL A 46 -16.33 1.24 14.27
C VAL A 46 -15.17 1.31 13.28
N THR A 47 -15.26 2.26 12.38
CA THR A 47 -14.17 2.56 11.46
C THR A 47 -13.40 3.79 11.95
N GLY A 48 -12.10 3.62 12.11
CA GLY A 48 -11.15 4.69 12.39
C GLY A 48 -10.29 4.98 11.18
N SER A 49 -9.83 6.21 11.09
CA SER A 49 -8.94 6.65 10.02
C SER A 49 -7.86 7.58 10.55
N ALA A 50 -6.73 7.60 9.88
CA ALA A 50 -5.68 8.57 10.14
C ALA A 50 -4.96 8.94 8.85
N LYS A 51 -4.57 10.20 8.78
CA LYS A 51 -3.80 10.77 7.68
C LYS A 51 -2.46 11.24 8.24
N ARG A 52 -1.37 10.73 7.66
CA ARG A 52 0.00 11.09 8.05
C ARG A 52 0.69 11.79 6.89
N PRO A 53 1.10 13.05 7.04
CA PRO A 53 1.89 13.74 6.05
C PRO A 53 3.31 13.17 5.98
N ILE A 54 3.82 13.02 4.77
CA ILE A 54 5.21 12.66 4.46
C ILE A 54 5.75 13.54 3.34
N THR A 55 7.06 13.63 3.26
CA THR A 55 7.76 14.27 2.16
C THR A 55 8.65 13.25 1.47
N ALA A 56 8.65 13.23 0.14
CA ALA A 56 9.58 12.43 -0.63
C ALA A 56 11.02 12.88 -0.33
N ASN A 57 11.93 11.91 -0.25
CA ASN A 57 13.35 12.16 0.03
C ASN A 57 14.25 11.54 -1.05
N LEU A 58 13.66 11.10 -2.12
CA LEU A 58 14.32 10.55 -3.30
C LEU A 58 13.51 10.93 -4.53
N VAL A 59 14.18 11.24 -5.62
CA VAL A 59 13.55 11.45 -6.92
C VAL A 59 14.22 10.56 -7.96
N THR A 60 13.43 9.99 -8.84
CA THR A 60 13.92 9.30 -10.03
C THR A 60 13.46 10.06 -11.27
N TRP A 61 14.32 10.11 -12.26
CA TRP A 61 14.08 10.80 -13.53
C TRP A 61 14.70 10.01 -14.67
N ASN A 62 13.90 9.67 -15.66
CA ASN A 62 14.37 9.00 -16.86
C ASN A 62 14.38 10.00 -18.04
N LEU A 63 15.51 10.01 -18.75
CA LEU A 63 15.67 10.69 -20.03
C LEU A 63 16.04 9.63 -21.08
N SER A 64 15.50 9.76 -22.27
CA SER A 64 15.78 8.88 -23.39
C SER A 64 16.12 9.70 -24.63
N ILE A 65 17.12 9.25 -25.35
CA ILE A 65 17.49 9.80 -26.67
C ILE A 65 17.55 8.66 -27.68
N SER A 66 17.29 8.97 -28.92
CA SER A 66 17.41 8.00 -30.02
C SER A 66 18.10 8.59 -31.24
N SER A 67 18.64 7.72 -32.06
CA SER A 67 19.07 7.99 -33.42
C SER A 67 18.59 6.86 -34.33
N ALA A 68 18.34 7.18 -35.60
CA ALA A 68 17.87 6.23 -36.59
C ALA A 68 18.54 6.51 -37.94
N ASP A 69 19.14 5.48 -38.54
CA ASP A 69 19.78 5.57 -39.84
C ASP A 69 19.72 4.22 -40.58
N GLY A 70 19.82 4.25 -41.88
CA GLY A 70 20.00 3.02 -42.70
C GLY A 70 21.39 2.39 -42.52
N ASP A 71 22.39 3.14 -42.09
CA ASP A 71 23.71 2.67 -41.72
C ASP A 71 23.81 2.59 -40.16
N PRO A 72 23.95 1.38 -39.59
CA PRO A 72 24.04 1.23 -38.15
C PRO A 72 25.25 1.97 -37.52
N ALA A 73 26.33 2.13 -38.30
CA ALA A 73 27.49 2.86 -37.83
C ALA A 73 27.22 4.39 -37.79
N ALA A 74 26.44 4.92 -38.73
CA ALA A 74 25.99 6.32 -38.67
C ALA A 74 25.06 6.57 -37.50
N ALA A 75 24.03 5.73 -37.30
CA ALA A 75 23.14 5.79 -36.18
C ALA A 75 23.90 5.75 -34.83
N SER A 76 24.89 4.87 -34.72
CA SER A 76 25.72 4.77 -33.48
C SER A 76 26.55 6.04 -33.23
N ARG A 77 27.22 6.57 -34.26
CA ARG A 77 28.00 7.83 -34.10
C ARG A 77 27.13 9.01 -33.65
N GLU A 78 25.94 9.13 -34.24
CA GLU A 78 25.00 10.17 -33.88
C GLU A 78 24.49 10.00 -32.44
N LEU A 79 24.14 8.77 -32.03
CA LEU A 79 23.68 8.48 -30.68
C LEU A 79 24.75 8.87 -29.66
N VAL A 80 26.02 8.46 -29.87
CA VAL A 80 27.14 8.80 -28.99
C VAL A 80 27.31 10.32 -28.85
N ALA A 81 27.27 11.06 -29.95
CA ALA A 81 27.38 12.52 -29.91
C ALA A 81 26.22 13.19 -29.14
N LYS A 82 24.99 12.66 -29.26
CA LYS A 82 23.84 13.11 -28.49
C LYS A 82 24.01 12.75 -26.99
N ALA A 83 24.44 11.52 -26.69
CA ALA A 83 24.66 11.03 -25.33
C ALA A 83 25.70 11.87 -24.58
N ASP A 84 26.79 12.25 -25.23
CA ASP A 84 27.83 13.11 -24.62
C ASP A 84 27.28 14.48 -24.19
N LYS A 85 26.38 15.05 -24.96
CA LYS A 85 25.73 16.33 -24.59
C LYS A 85 24.76 16.15 -23.41
N VAL A 86 24.00 15.03 -23.35
CA VAL A 86 23.13 14.75 -22.21
C VAL A 86 23.98 14.49 -20.95
N ARG A 87 25.09 13.76 -21.05
CA ARG A 87 26.04 13.56 -19.93
C ARG A 87 26.60 14.90 -19.43
N ALA A 88 27.01 15.77 -20.35
CA ALA A 88 27.49 17.11 -20.00
C ALA A 88 26.42 17.96 -19.30
N PHE A 89 25.17 17.89 -19.77
CA PHE A 89 24.03 18.57 -19.16
C PHE A 89 23.79 18.06 -17.72
N LEU A 90 23.71 16.74 -17.52
CA LEU A 90 23.49 16.13 -16.20
C LEU A 90 24.66 16.44 -15.25
N LYS A 91 25.89 16.31 -15.73
CA LYS A 91 27.10 16.65 -14.95
C LYS A 91 27.12 18.12 -14.52
N LYS A 92 26.73 19.04 -15.41
CA LYS A 92 26.61 20.48 -15.09
C LYS A 92 25.55 20.75 -14.03
N ALA A 93 24.48 19.94 -14.01
CA ALA A 93 23.44 19.99 -12.98
C ALA A 93 23.85 19.31 -11.67
N GLY A 94 25.02 18.67 -11.62
CA GLY A 94 25.49 17.89 -10.47
C GLY A 94 24.69 16.61 -10.24
N LEU A 95 24.18 16.02 -11.34
CA LEU A 95 23.43 14.77 -11.33
C LEU A 95 24.25 13.67 -12.00
N GLU A 96 24.14 12.47 -11.44
CA GLU A 96 24.69 11.25 -12.02
C GLU A 96 23.55 10.39 -12.57
N ALA A 97 23.74 9.83 -13.74
CA ALA A 97 22.81 8.90 -14.35
C ALA A 97 23.42 7.50 -14.47
N LYS A 98 22.61 6.49 -14.23
CA LYS A 98 22.92 5.13 -14.66
C LYS A 98 22.51 4.99 -16.12
N GLU A 99 23.39 4.46 -16.95
CA GLU A 99 23.15 4.25 -18.37
C GLU A 99 22.96 2.73 -18.61
N PRO A 100 21.74 2.26 -18.85
CA PRO A 100 21.51 0.90 -19.33
C PRO A 100 22.16 0.64 -20.69
N PRO A 101 22.35 -0.62 -21.09
CA PRO A 101 22.81 -0.93 -22.44
C PRO A 101 21.92 -0.29 -23.49
N VAL A 102 22.51 0.13 -24.61
CA VAL A 102 21.80 0.71 -25.76
C VAL A 102 20.80 -0.33 -26.29
N ALA A 103 19.55 0.05 -26.38
CA ALA A 103 18.52 -0.73 -27.06
C ALA A 103 18.62 -0.52 -28.56
N THR A 104 18.51 -1.62 -29.32
CA THR A 104 18.58 -1.60 -30.78
C THR A 104 17.33 -2.24 -31.35
N GLU A 105 16.67 -1.52 -32.27
CA GLU A 105 15.52 -2.01 -33.03
C GLU A 105 15.80 -1.87 -34.50
N GLU A 106 15.47 -2.93 -35.28
CA GLU A 106 15.55 -2.94 -36.71
C GLU A 106 14.14 -2.90 -37.30
N THR A 107 13.84 -1.86 -38.05
CA THR A 107 12.55 -1.67 -38.70
C THR A 107 12.72 -1.63 -40.21
N SER A 108 11.89 -2.39 -40.96
CA SER A 108 11.88 -2.34 -42.41
C SER A 108 10.66 -1.59 -42.92
N GLU A 109 10.88 -0.48 -43.60
CA GLU A 109 9.81 0.34 -44.19
C GLU A 109 9.87 0.28 -45.73
N LYS A 110 8.71 0.44 -46.38
CA LYS A 110 8.65 0.63 -47.81
C LYS A 110 8.74 2.11 -48.15
N GLN A 111 9.84 2.53 -48.76
CA GLN A 111 10.03 3.87 -49.23
C GLN A 111 10.21 3.88 -50.77
N PHE A 112 9.35 4.58 -51.48
CA PHE A 112 9.34 4.64 -52.95
C PHE A 112 9.35 3.27 -53.68
N GLY A 113 8.69 2.25 -53.07
CA GLY A 113 8.59 0.90 -53.65
C GLY A 113 9.76 -0.02 -53.29
N ALA A 114 10.84 0.47 -52.70
CA ALA A 114 11.95 -0.31 -52.18
C ALA A 114 11.77 -0.57 -50.68
N ARG A 115 12.29 -1.72 -50.19
CA ARG A 115 12.36 -2.00 -48.77
C ARG A 115 13.65 -1.40 -48.22
N VAL A 116 13.52 -0.47 -47.27
CA VAL A 116 14.64 0.17 -46.58
C VAL A 116 14.66 -0.35 -45.13
N THR A 117 15.81 -0.81 -44.70
CA THR A 117 16.04 -1.16 -43.28
C THR A 117 16.55 0.06 -42.55
N ILE A 118 15.95 0.35 -41.42
CA ILE A 118 16.34 1.46 -40.52
C ILE A 118 16.75 0.85 -39.18
N TYR A 119 17.92 1.20 -38.69
CA TYR A 119 18.43 0.84 -37.39
C TYR A 119 18.16 1.97 -36.41
N GLN A 120 17.25 1.74 -35.44
CA GLN A 120 16.97 2.66 -34.35
C GLN A 120 17.74 2.25 -33.12
N LEU A 121 18.54 3.16 -32.60
CA LEU A 121 19.30 2.98 -31.38
C LEU A 121 18.74 3.91 -30.32
N THR A 122 18.52 3.43 -29.10
CA THR A 122 17.99 4.20 -27.99
C THR A 122 18.91 4.07 -26.77
N GLN A 123 19.23 5.20 -26.16
CA GLN A 123 19.99 5.29 -24.90
C GLN A 123 19.15 5.96 -23.83
N ASP A 124 18.99 5.28 -22.71
CA ASP A 124 18.33 5.80 -21.53
C ASP A 124 19.35 6.30 -20.52
N PHE A 125 18.92 7.28 -19.71
CA PHE A 125 19.65 7.85 -18.59
C PHE A 125 18.74 7.84 -17.37
N ASP A 126 19.05 6.98 -16.42
CA ASP A 126 18.29 6.82 -15.19
C ASP A 126 18.95 7.61 -14.07
N VAL A 127 18.42 8.76 -13.76
CA VAL A 127 18.87 9.59 -12.64
C VAL A 127 18.12 9.19 -11.38
N THR A 128 18.86 8.92 -10.30
CA THR A 128 18.29 8.72 -8.97
C THR A 128 19.08 9.55 -7.97
N THR A 129 18.41 10.47 -7.30
CA THR A 129 19.08 11.38 -6.36
C THR A 129 18.22 11.72 -5.16
N LYS A 130 18.86 12.02 -4.03
CA LYS A 130 18.23 12.59 -2.84
C LYS A 130 18.15 14.13 -2.92
N ASP A 131 18.90 14.73 -3.81
CA ASP A 131 18.89 16.18 -4.03
C ASP A 131 17.76 16.52 -5.02
N ILE A 132 16.56 16.58 -4.47
CA ILE A 132 15.33 16.81 -5.24
C ILE A 132 15.39 18.17 -5.95
N ASP A 133 15.89 19.20 -5.28
CA ASP A 133 15.93 20.57 -5.81
C ASP A 133 16.84 20.65 -7.04
N LYS A 134 17.96 19.91 -7.07
CA LYS A 134 18.80 19.81 -8.26
C LYS A 134 18.10 19.11 -9.42
N ALA A 135 17.37 18.03 -9.13
CA ALA A 135 16.64 17.32 -10.17
C ALA A 135 15.52 18.19 -10.76
N GLU A 136 14.77 18.91 -9.93
CA GLU A 136 13.75 19.87 -10.36
C GLU A 136 14.34 21.01 -11.21
N ALA A 137 15.47 21.58 -10.76
CA ALA A 137 16.18 22.62 -11.50
C ALA A 137 16.74 22.11 -12.84
N ALA A 138 17.18 20.86 -12.92
CA ALA A 138 17.61 20.25 -14.18
C ALA A 138 16.42 19.99 -15.10
N ALA A 139 15.34 19.39 -14.58
CA ALA A 139 14.14 19.11 -15.35
C ALA A 139 13.54 20.37 -15.97
N SER A 140 13.52 21.50 -15.25
CA SER A 140 13.05 22.78 -15.78
C SER A 140 13.91 23.32 -16.94
N LYS A 141 15.16 22.88 -17.06
CA LYS A 141 16.11 23.31 -18.09
C LYS A 141 16.31 22.26 -19.20
N VAL A 142 15.63 21.16 -19.18
CA VAL A 142 15.79 20.07 -20.18
C VAL A 142 15.56 20.56 -21.61
N SER A 143 14.69 21.57 -21.78
CA SER A 143 14.42 22.20 -23.09
C SER A 143 15.66 22.82 -23.72
N THR A 144 16.70 23.11 -22.95
CA THR A 144 17.98 23.63 -23.52
C THR A 144 18.69 22.57 -24.38
N LEU A 145 18.41 21.29 -24.21
CA LEU A 145 18.92 20.23 -25.08
C LEU A 145 18.28 20.29 -26.48
N PHE A 146 16.99 20.63 -26.57
CA PHE A 146 16.34 20.86 -27.86
C PHE A 146 16.97 22.02 -28.63
N ALA A 147 17.34 23.10 -27.94
CA ALA A 147 18.05 24.20 -28.56
C ALA A 147 19.44 23.81 -29.09
N GLN A 148 20.02 22.71 -28.60
CA GLN A 148 21.27 22.11 -29.09
C GLN A 148 21.04 21.04 -30.19
N GLY A 149 19.81 20.89 -30.67
CA GLY A 149 19.44 19.92 -31.70
C GLY A 149 19.28 18.51 -31.18
N ILE A 150 19.08 18.33 -29.86
CA ILE A 150 18.88 17.00 -29.26
C ILE A 150 17.42 16.83 -28.92
N ALA A 151 16.74 15.94 -29.63
CA ALA A 151 15.42 15.47 -29.26
C ALA A 151 15.57 14.50 -28.06
N VAL A 152 15.24 14.97 -26.86
CA VAL A 152 15.23 14.16 -25.65
C VAL A 152 13.80 13.90 -25.19
N SER A 153 13.46 12.65 -24.93
CA SER A 153 12.24 12.29 -24.22
C SER A 153 12.55 12.31 -22.73
N ALA A 154 11.98 13.25 -21.99
CA ALA A 154 12.15 13.37 -20.55
C ALA A 154 10.83 12.99 -19.86
N GLN A 155 10.85 11.91 -19.07
CA GLN A 155 9.69 11.52 -18.28
C GLN A 155 9.49 12.51 -17.12
N PRO A 156 8.27 12.65 -16.60
CA PRO A 156 8.03 13.41 -15.38
C PRO A 156 8.87 12.89 -14.22
N LEU A 157 9.31 13.79 -13.35
CA LEU A 157 9.99 13.44 -12.10
C LEU A 157 9.10 12.56 -11.24
N GLN A 158 9.67 11.47 -10.70
CA GLN A 158 8.97 10.58 -9.78
C GLN A 158 9.52 10.73 -8.38
N TYR A 159 8.67 11.15 -7.47
CA TYR A 159 9.02 11.42 -6.08
C TYR A 159 8.74 10.20 -5.21
N VAL A 160 9.76 9.69 -4.55
CA VAL A 160 9.71 8.48 -3.74
C VAL A 160 10.08 8.81 -2.29
N SER A 161 9.38 8.21 -1.34
CA SER A 161 9.78 8.23 0.07
C SER A 161 10.34 6.88 0.48
N THR A 162 11.60 6.85 0.90
CA THR A 162 12.24 5.63 1.44
C THR A 162 11.69 5.25 2.81
N GLN A 163 10.94 6.15 3.47
CA GLN A 163 10.34 5.94 4.78
C GLN A 163 8.85 5.54 4.70
N LEU A 164 8.35 5.23 3.50
CA LEU A 164 6.93 4.93 3.28
C LEU A 164 6.43 3.76 4.13
N GLY A 165 7.26 2.71 4.32
CA GLY A 165 6.92 1.58 5.18
C GLY A 165 6.64 2.00 6.63
N GLN A 166 7.52 2.82 7.19
CA GLN A 166 7.35 3.35 8.54
C GLN A 166 6.12 4.27 8.64
N ALA A 167 5.90 5.12 7.63
CA ALA A 167 4.74 6.01 7.60
C ALA A 167 3.42 5.24 7.57
N ARG A 168 3.35 4.11 6.86
CA ARG A 168 2.17 3.21 6.86
C ARG A 168 1.90 2.64 8.25
N ILE A 169 2.95 2.18 8.96
CA ILE A 169 2.82 1.65 10.32
C ILE A 169 2.29 2.72 11.27
N GLU A 170 2.83 3.93 11.20
CA GLU A 170 2.40 5.04 12.05
C GLU A 170 0.96 5.48 11.74
N ALA A 171 0.58 5.56 10.46
CA ALA A 171 -0.80 5.85 10.06
C ALA A 171 -1.77 4.79 10.58
N LEU A 172 -1.39 3.49 10.50
CA LEU A 172 -2.21 2.40 11.01
C LEU A 172 -2.39 2.47 12.54
N LYS A 173 -1.32 2.74 13.29
CA LYS A 173 -1.41 2.95 14.76
C LYS A 173 -2.39 4.07 15.10
N GLN A 174 -2.30 5.20 14.41
CA GLN A 174 -3.19 6.34 14.62
C GLN A 174 -4.64 6.02 14.24
N ALA A 175 -4.88 5.33 13.12
CA ALA A 175 -6.22 4.90 12.70
C ALA A 175 -6.84 3.93 13.71
N THR A 176 -6.05 2.99 14.25
CA THR A 176 -6.50 2.06 15.29
C THR A 176 -6.85 2.80 16.59
N ALA A 177 -6.04 3.77 16.99
CA ALA A 177 -6.33 4.60 18.15
C ALA A 177 -7.59 5.45 17.94
N ASP A 178 -7.82 5.96 16.74
CA ASP A 178 -9.01 6.69 16.36
C ASP A 178 -10.27 5.80 16.43
N ALA A 179 -10.23 4.58 15.87
CA ALA A 179 -11.31 3.60 15.97
C ALA A 179 -11.68 3.32 17.45
N LYS A 180 -10.66 3.10 18.29
CA LYS A 180 -10.88 2.87 19.73
C LYS A 180 -11.55 4.08 20.41
N ARG A 181 -11.07 5.30 20.18
CA ARG A 181 -11.67 6.52 20.74
C ARG A 181 -13.13 6.67 20.32
N ARG A 182 -13.43 6.50 19.04
CA ARG A 182 -14.81 6.57 18.51
C ARG A 182 -15.71 5.51 19.15
N ALA A 183 -15.21 4.27 19.27
CA ALA A 183 -15.95 3.20 19.94
C ALA A 183 -16.22 3.53 21.40
N GLN A 184 -15.25 4.05 22.14
CA GLN A 184 -15.41 4.49 23.53
C GLN A 184 -16.48 5.57 23.65
N THR A 185 -16.38 6.64 22.86
CA THR A 185 -17.36 7.76 22.90
C THR A 185 -18.79 7.27 22.60
N LEU A 186 -18.95 6.36 21.63
CA LEU A 186 -20.28 5.83 21.29
C LEU A 186 -20.83 4.97 22.44
N VAL A 187 -20.03 4.08 23.01
CA VAL A 187 -20.47 3.14 24.05
C VAL A 187 -20.77 3.88 25.36
N GLU A 188 -19.94 4.85 25.73
CA GLU A 188 -20.15 5.71 26.91
C GLU A 188 -21.44 6.54 26.75
N GLY A 189 -21.69 7.10 25.55
CA GLY A 189 -22.94 7.82 25.26
C GLY A 189 -24.21 6.95 25.34
N LEU A 190 -24.05 5.62 25.22
CA LEU A 190 -25.13 4.64 25.40
C LEU A 190 -25.20 4.04 26.82
N GLY A 191 -24.36 4.51 27.75
CA GLY A 191 -24.32 4.05 29.15
C GLY A 191 -23.67 2.69 29.34
N GLY A 192 -22.85 2.22 28.38
CA GLY A 192 -22.11 0.98 28.45
C GLY A 192 -20.60 1.18 28.62
N HIS A 193 -19.85 0.06 28.62
CA HIS A 193 -18.40 0.07 28.65
C HIS A 193 -17.82 -0.69 27.46
N LEU A 194 -16.72 -0.17 26.88
CA LEU A 194 -16.03 -0.81 25.77
C LEU A 194 -15.24 -2.02 26.25
N GLY A 195 -15.51 -3.19 25.67
CA GLY A 195 -14.78 -4.43 25.93
C GLY A 195 -13.59 -4.62 25.00
N ALA A 196 -13.05 -5.84 24.99
CA ALA A 196 -11.89 -6.20 24.15
C ALA A 196 -12.21 -6.16 22.65
N ALA A 197 -11.20 -5.85 21.85
CA ALA A 197 -11.29 -6.02 20.39
C ALA A 197 -11.48 -7.51 20.03
N ARG A 198 -12.42 -7.78 19.13
CA ARG A 198 -12.77 -9.11 18.65
C ARG A 198 -12.25 -9.37 17.23
N ARG A 199 -12.28 -8.33 16.40
CA ARG A 199 -11.87 -8.39 15.00
C ARG A 199 -11.32 -7.03 14.59
N ALA A 200 -10.32 -7.05 13.73
CA ALA A 200 -9.81 -5.86 13.08
C ALA A 200 -9.55 -6.17 11.61
N ASP A 201 -10.09 -5.34 10.74
CA ASP A 201 -9.89 -5.41 9.29
C ASP A 201 -9.19 -4.13 8.85
N VAL A 202 -8.07 -4.27 8.15
CA VAL A 202 -7.27 -3.15 7.64
C VAL A 202 -7.64 -2.93 6.19
N GLY A 203 -8.06 -1.71 5.86
CA GLY A 203 -8.28 -1.28 4.49
C GLY A 203 -6.97 -1.03 3.74
N VAL A 204 -7.07 -0.77 2.44
CA VAL A 204 -5.93 -0.40 1.61
C VAL A 204 -5.41 0.99 1.99
N PHE A 205 -4.09 1.17 1.93
CA PHE A 205 -3.49 2.48 2.13
C PHE A 205 -3.69 3.38 0.91
N GLN A 206 -4.00 4.65 1.16
CA GLN A 206 -4.00 5.67 0.13
C GLN A 206 -2.75 6.55 0.32
N ILE A 207 -1.94 6.65 -0.72
CA ILE A 207 -0.81 7.58 -0.78
C ILE A 207 -1.14 8.58 -1.87
N THR A 208 -1.53 9.77 -1.46
CA THR A 208 -2.07 10.81 -2.35
C THR A 208 -1.25 12.08 -2.26
N PRO A 209 -1.34 12.98 -3.22
CA PRO A 209 -0.86 14.34 -3.03
C PRO A 209 -1.40 14.94 -1.74
N ARG A 210 -0.64 15.83 -1.12
CA ARG A 210 -1.08 16.51 0.12
C ARG A 210 -2.43 17.19 -0.08
N ASN A 211 -3.33 17.00 0.91
CA ASN A 211 -4.70 17.53 0.90
C ASN A 211 -5.62 16.97 -0.20
N SER A 212 -5.22 15.94 -0.94
CA SER A 212 -6.14 15.24 -1.83
C SER A 212 -7.23 14.51 -1.02
N THR A 213 -8.40 14.41 -1.64
CA THR A 213 -9.55 13.63 -1.16
C THR A 213 -9.78 12.35 -1.96
N ASP A 214 -8.89 12.05 -2.90
CA ASP A 214 -8.99 10.87 -3.75
C ASP A 214 -8.88 9.59 -2.94
N VAL A 215 -9.73 8.63 -3.27
CA VAL A 215 -9.75 7.29 -2.68
C VAL A 215 -9.96 6.25 -3.78
N SER A 216 -9.39 5.06 -3.57
CA SER A 216 -9.57 3.93 -4.47
C SER A 216 -9.62 2.62 -3.66
N ASP A 217 -10.47 1.69 -4.07
CA ASP A 217 -10.58 0.38 -3.44
C ASP A 217 -9.31 -0.46 -3.61
N TYR A 218 -8.49 -0.17 -4.61
CA TYR A 218 -7.19 -0.81 -4.85
C TYR A 218 -6.02 -0.10 -4.17
N GLY A 219 -6.27 1.06 -3.55
CA GLY A 219 -5.25 1.95 -3.03
C GLY A 219 -4.68 2.87 -4.11
N ILE A 220 -4.14 4.00 -3.65
CA ILE A 220 -3.44 4.97 -4.50
C ILE A 220 -1.97 4.98 -4.07
N ASN A 221 -1.07 5.07 -5.04
CA ASN A 221 0.36 5.27 -4.81
C ASN A 221 0.86 6.41 -5.69
N ASP A 222 0.65 7.64 -5.24
CA ASP A 222 1.12 8.83 -5.94
C ASP A 222 2.64 8.88 -5.97
N THR A 223 3.21 9.08 -7.16
CA THR A 223 4.63 9.33 -7.39
C THR A 223 4.89 10.70 -8.01
N SER A 224 3.85 11.47 -8.30
CA SER A 224 3.96 12.76 -9.00
C SER A 224 4.20 13.93 -8.05
N SER A 225 3.93 13.79 -6.76
CA SER A 225 4.01 14.86 -5.77
C SER A 225 5.16 14.66 -4.80
N ARG A 226 5.86 15.75 -4.46
CA ARG A 226 6.91 15.75 -3.44
C ARG A 226 6.31 15.59 -2.03
N GLU A 227 5.22 16.30 -1.77
CA GLU A 227 4.49 16.22 -0.50
C GLU A 227 3.26 15.34 -0.64
N LYS A 228 3.12 14.38 0.26
CA LYS A 228 2.09 13.35 0.21
C LYS A 228 1.43 13.16 1.55
N ASP A 229 0.26 12.56 1.51
CA ASP A 229 -0.43 12.05 2.69
C ASP A 229 -0.55 10.52 2.59
N VAL A 230 -0.19 9.82 3.65
CA VAL A 230 -0.47 8.40 3.84
C VAL A 230 -1.71 8.27 4.68
N THR A 231 -2.80 7.79 4.09
CA THR A 231 -4.06 7.55 4.78
C THR A 231 -4.23 6.06 5.04
N ALA A 232 -4.52 5.71 6.30
CA ALA A 232 -4.90 4.39 6.74
C ALA A 232 -6.34 4.38 7.23
N VAL A 233 -7.07 3.31 6.94
CA VAL A 233 -8.43 3.06 7.44
C VAL A 233 -8.44 1.69 8.09
N VAL A 234 -9.04 1.59 9.27
CA VAL A 234 -9.19 0.33 9.99
C VAL A 234 -10.61 0.20 10.53
N THR A 235 -11.21 -0.97 10.33
CA THR A 235 -12.51 -1.28 10.91
C THR A 235 -12.30 -2.28 12.05
N VAL A 236 -12.73 -1.91 13.25
CA VAL A 236 -12.55 -2.74 14.46
C VAL A 236 -13.89 -3.06 15.09
N THR A 237 -14.09 -4.32 15.38
CA THR A 237 -15.24 -4.81 16.14
C THR A 237 -14.80 -5.06 17.59
N PHE A 238 -15.45 -4.38 18.52
CA PHE A 238 -15.24 -4.52 19.95
C PHE A 238 -16.42 -5.25 20.60
N GLY A 239 -16.16 -6.03 21.63
CA GLY A 239 -17.20 -6.49 22.54
C GLY A 239 -17.71 -5.35 23.42
N LEU A 240 -18.96 -5.48 23.88
CA LEU A 240 -19.52 -4.60 24.90
C LEU A 240 -19.47 -5.29 26.26
N SER A 241 -19.23 -4.51 27.31
CA SER A 241 -19.34 -4.96 28.70
C SER A 241 -20.37 -4.05 29.42
N SER A 242 -21.31 -4.69 30.08
CA SER A 242 -22.26 -4.04 30.98
C SER A 242 -21.60 -3.79 32.33
#